data_d561a2dde9c4dab9119a19c8bd92fe10
#
_entry.id   d561a2dde9c4dab9119a19c8bd92fe10
#
_cell.length_a   1.000
_cell.length_b   1.000
_cell.length_c   1.000
_cell.angle_alpha   90.00
_cell.angle_beta   90.00
_cell.angle_gamma   90.00
#
_symmetry.space_group_name_H-M   'P 1'
#
loop_
_entity.id
_entity.type
_entity.pdbx_description
1 polymer ?
#
loop_
_entity_poly.entity_id
_entity_poly.type
_entity_poly.pdbx_seq_one_letter_code
_entity_poly.pdbx_strand_id
1 'polypeptide(L)'
;MSLPSLHAMLDTGLPIVVCARPWAKDLLAGYDLAGFVEMTGRWRADRAAVSAHRTASRHRRAVGLLLPDSLSSAMVFRFAGLACCGYRDDGRSLILRWPVAKPASSLHAVQSWYHLTAEAARRWGLSSIPAQAPASLNLQLAPRHIEEGRRAMAEAGLQPGKFILIAPTATGLHHGKIKVWPGFAELTRELRQQGHTVVMCPPPSEADDARRNAPDALCLPPLKLGAFATLTRSASLVICNDSGVSHVAAAANAAQLTLFGVTRRERTGPWSQNAICLGSEGHWPSVDEVLRQASLHTPSTNRFA
;
A
#
# COMPACT_ATOMS: atom_id res chain seq x y z
N MET A 1 1.59 -2.54 -2.89
CA MET A 1 1.94 -2.77 -4.32
C MET A 1 2.62 -4.13 -4.58
N SER A 2 3.40 -4.71 -3.67
CA SER A 2 4.09 -6.02 -3.85
C SER A 2 3.21 -7.26 -3.61
N LEU A 3 1.93 -7.11 -3.27
CA LEU A 3 1.04 -8.25 -2.97
C LEU A 3 0.92 -9.25 -4.13
N PRO A 4 0.77 -8.85 -5.40
CA PRO A 4 0.74 -9.82 -6.49
C PRO A 4 2.00 -10.69 -6.57
N SER A 5 3.18 -10.10 -6.32
CA SER A 5 4.44 -10.85 -6.24
C SER A 5 4.47 -11.80 -5.04
N LEU A 6 3.95 -11.36 -3.89
CA LEU A 6 3.84 -12.21 -2.70
C LEU A 6 2.91 -13.41 -2.93
N HIS A 7 1.72 -13.17 -3.50
CA HIS A 7 0.76 -14.22 -3.83
C HIS A 7 1.38 -15.25 -4.79
N ALA A 8 1.97 -14.77 -5.89
CA ALA A 8 2.62 -15.65 -6.86
C ALA A 8 3.74 -16.51 -6.25
N MET A 9 4.47 -15.97 -5.26
CA MET A 9 5.49 -16.76 -4.56
C MET A 9 4.89 -17.73 -3.55
N LEU A 10 3.82 -17.37 -2.83
CA LEU A 10 3.11 -18.28 -1.93
C LEU A 10 2.47 -19.45 -2.68
N ASP A 11 1.91 -19.20 -3.86
CA ASP A 11 1.30 -20.21 -4.73
C ASP A 11 2.31 -21.28 -5.22
N THR A 12 3.61 -21.01 -5.11
CA THR A 12 4.63 -22.04 -5.38
C THR A 12 4.72 -23.13 -4.31
N GLY A 13 4.07 -22.95 -3.16
CA GLY A 13 4.14 -23.86 -2.02
C GLY A 13 5.47 -23.82 -1.25
N LEU A 14 6.39 -22.93 -1.61
CA LEU A 14 7.65 -22.75 -0.90
C LEU A 14 7.46 -21.94 0.40
N PRO A 15 8.27 -22.21 1.44
CA PRO A 15 8.24 -21.41 2.65
C PRO A 15 8.79 -20.00 2.38
N ILE A 16 7.92 -19.00 2.46
CA ILE A 16 8.25 -17.60 2.16
C ILE A 16 8.56 -16.84 3.44
N VAL A 17 9.73 -16.19 3.47
CA VAL A 17 10.13 -15.24 4.51
C VAL A 17 10.10 -13.83 3.94
N VAL A 18 9.34 -12.95 4.58
CA VAL A 18 9.26 -11.54 4.17
C VAL A 18 10.26 -10.71 4.97
N CYS A 19 11.10 -9.95 4.28
CA CYS A 19 12.00 -8.96 4.87
C CYS A 19 11.49 -7.56 4.53
N ALA A 20 10.90 -6.86 5.50
CA ALA A 20 10.24 -5.57 5.27
C ALA A 20 10.27 -4.68 6.52
N ARG A 21 9.80 -3.43 6.37
CA ARG A 21 9.63 -2.50 7.49
C ARG A 21 8.66 -3.06 8.54
N PRO A 22 8.81 -2.72 9.83
CA PRO A 22 8.00 -3.28 10.92
C PRO A 22 6.49 -3.17 10.72
N TRP A 23 6.00 -2.08 10.14
CA TRP A 23 4.56 -1.89 9.86
C TRP A 23 3.96 -2.94 8.93
N ALA A 24 4.77 -3.53 8.04
CA ALA A 24 4.30 -4.56 7.12
C ALA A 24 3.96 -5.88 7.82
N LYS A 25 4.55 -6.14 9.00
CA LYS A 25 4.28 -7.36 9.78
C LYS A 25 2.81 -7.44 10.20
N ASP A 26 2.24 -6.33 10.65
CA ASP A 26 0.82 -6.29 10.98
C ASP A 26 -0.02 -6.47 9.71
N LEU A 27 0.22 -5.69 8.66
CA LEU A 27 -0.57 -5.74 7.43
C LEU A 27 -0.58 -7.13 6.78
N LEU A 28 0.52 -7.88 6.89
CA LEU A 28 0.68 -9.21 6.29
C LEU A 28 0.31 -10.38 7.23
N ALA A 29 -0.27 -10.09 8.39
CA ALA A 29 -0.61 -11.13 9.36
C ALA A 29 -1.73 -12.09 8.91
N GLY A 30 -2.43 -11.79 7.80
CA GLY A 30 -3.40 -12.70 7.17
C GLY A 30 -2.77 -13.77 6.27
N TYR A 31 -1.45 -13.73 6.07
CA TYR A 31 -0.72 -14.67 5.21
C TYR A 31 0.02 -15.72 6.02
N ASP A 32 0.06 -16.93 5.50
CA ASP A 32 0.89 -18.02 6.06
C ASP A 32 2.35 -17.84 5.61
N LEU A 33 3.10 -17.04 6.38
CA LEU A 33 4.51 -16.78 6.14
C LEU A 33 5.38 -17.67 7.01
N ALA A 34 6.40 -18.28 6.42
CA ALA A 34 7.41 -19.04 7.15
C ALA A 34 8.24 -18.18 8.13
N GLY A 35 8.23 -16.85 7.91
CA GLY A 35 8.88 -15.92 8.81
C GLY A 35 8.79 -14.47 8.34
N PHE A 36 9.12 -13.55 9.26
CA PHE A 36 9.21 -12.13 9.00
C PHE A 36 10.48 -11.56 9.62
N VAL A 37 11.29 -10.88 8.81
CA VAL A 37 12.50 -10.19 9.26
C VAL A 37 12.25 -8.69 9.19
N GLU A 38 12.31 -8.02 10.35
CA GLU A 38 12.11 -6.57 10.42
C GLU A 38 13.33 -5.83 9.90
N MET A 39 13.12 -4.97 8.92
CA MET A 39 14.16 -4.16 8.29
C MET A 39 14.09 -2.71 8.78
N THR A 40 15.19 -2.22 9.34
CA THR A 40 15.29 -0.87 9.92
C THR A 40 15.71 0.19 8.91
N GLY A 41 16.32 -0.22 7.78
CA GLY A 41 16.96 0.64 6.79
C GLY A 41 18.42 0.95 7.12
N ARG A 42 18.94 0.44 8.22
CA ARG A 42 20.37 0.54 8.58
C ARG A 42 21.08 -0.74 8.11
N TRP A 43 21.89 -0.64 7.11
CA TRP A 43 22.45 -1.79 6.40
C TRP A 43 23.13 -2.84 7.30
N ARG A 44 23.85 -2.42 8.34
CA ARG A 44 24.52 -3.35 9.28
C ARG A 44 23.53 -4.13 10.12
N ALA A 45 22.53 -3.44 10.65
CA ALA A 45 21.46 -4.06 11.43
C ALA A 45 20.63 -5.02 10.56
N ASP A 46 20.25 -4.57 9.37
CA ASP A 46 19.44 -5.34 8.43
C ASP A 46 20.21 -6.60 7.95
N ARG A 47 21.52 -6.46 7.63
CA ARG A 47 22.36 -7.60 7.30
C ARG A 47 22.44 -8.61 8.46
N ALA A 48 22.64 -8.13 9.68
CA ALA A 48 22.71 -9.00 10.86
C ALA A 48 21.39 -9.75 11.08
N ALA A 49 20.24 -9.08 10.96
CA ALA A 49 18.92 -9.68 11.12
C ALA A 49 18.65 -10.77 10.07
N VAL A 50 18.94 -10.48 8.79
CA VAL A 50 18.79 -11.46 7.70
C VAL A 50 19.74 -12.66 7.90
N SER A 51 21.00 -12.40 8.26
CA SER A 51 21.99 -13.46 8.53
C SER A 51 21.58 -14.35 9.70
N ALA A 52 21.13 -13.77 10.81
CA ALA A 52 20.65 -14.50 11.98
C ALA A 52 19.44 -15.40 11.62
N HIS A 53 18.46 -14.83 10.91
CA HIS A 53 17.29 -15.61 10.47
C HIS A 53 17.70 -16.76 9.56
N ARG A 54 18.58 -16.51 8.57
CA ARG A 54 19.09 -17.57 7.67
C ARG A 54 19.81 -18.67 8.42
N THR A 55 20.63 -18.33 9.42
CA THR A 55 21.39 -19.31 10.21
C THR A 55 20.47 -20.16 11.11
N ALA A 56 19.42 -19.54 11.68
CA ALA A 56 18.42 -20.22 12.49
C ALA A 56 17.47 -21.10 11.66
N SER A 57 17.30 -20.79 10.37
CA SER A 57 16.43 -21.54 9.47
C SER A 57 17.03 -22.90 9.14
N ARG A 58 16.17 -23.93 9.10
CA ARG A 58 16.52 -25.28 8.62
C ARG A 58 16.76 -25.33 7.11
N HIS A 59 16.37 -24.30 6.37
CA HIS A 59 16.45 -24.24 4.91
C HIS A 59 17.80 -23.66 4.44
N ARG A 60 18.79 -24.53 4.30
CA ARG A 60 20.16 -24.15 3.91
C ARG A 60 20.30 -23.57 2.48
N ARG A 61 19.29 -23.76 1.62
CA ARG A 61 19.30 -23.31 0.19
C ARG A 61 18.37 -22.14 -0.06
N ALA A 62 18.18 -21.25 0.93
CA ALA A 62 17.36 -20.07 0.75
C ALA A 62 17.96 -19.15 -0.35
N VAL A 63 17.09 -18.60 -1.19
CA VAL A 63 17.39 -17.58 -2.21
C VAL A 63 16.58 -16.33 -1.92
N GLY A 64 17.03 -15.18 -2.42
CA GLY A 64 16.37 -13.91 -2.22
C GLY A 64 15.78 -13.33 -3.49
N LEU A 65 14.54 -12.83 -3.42
CA LEU A 65 13.91 -11.99 -4.44
C LEU A 65 13.94 -10.54 -3.95
N LEU A 66 14.62 -9.65 -4.68
CA LEU A 66 14.81 -8.25 -4.29
C LEU A 66 13.92 -7.34 -5.15
N LEU A 67 12.72 -7.02 -4.66
CA LEU A 67 11.81 -6.10 -5.33
C LEU A 67 12.33 -4.65 -5.33
N PRO A 68 12.95 -4.12 -4.23
CA PRO A 68 13.60 -2.80 -4.27
C PRO A 68 14.81 -2.77 -5.21
N ASP A 69 15.01 -1.65 -5.90
CA ASP A 69 16.09 -1.47 -6.88
C ASP A 69 17.39 -0.90 -6.28
N SER A 70 17.44 -0.61 -4.98
CA SER A 70 18.61 0.02 -4.37
C SER A 70 19.81 -0.94 -4.29
N LEU A 71 21.01 -0.41 -4.53
CA LEU A 71 22.27 -1.14 -4.35
C LEU A 71 22.41 -1.63 -2.90
N SER A 72 22.01 -0.81 -1.93
CA SER A 72 22.07 -1.15 -0.50
C SER A 72 21.26 -2.39 -0.16
N SER A 73 20.07 -2.58 -0.75
CA SER A 73 19.27 -3.80 -0.56
C SER A 73 20.02 -5.04 -1.08
N ALA A 74 20.62 -4.97 -2.27
CA ALA A 74 21.40 -6.08 -2.82
C ALA A 74 22.60 -6.43 -1.94
N MET A 75 23.31 -5.43 -1.42
CA MET A 75 24.44 -5.62 -0.50
C MET A 75 24.03 -6.29 0.81
N VAL A 76 22.92 -5.84 1.44
CA VAL A 76 22.39 -6.45 2.68
C VAL A 76 22.24 -7.96 2.52
N PHE A 77 21.54 -8.41 1.50
CA PHE A 77 21.25 -9.83 1.30
C PHE A 77 22.48 -10.62 0.84
N ARG A 78 23.31 -10.04 -0.04
CA ARG A 78 24.55 -10.68 -0.48
C ARG A 78 25.50 -10.93 0.67
N PHE A 79 25.72 -9.92 1.54
CA PHE A 79 26.60 -10.06 2.71
C PHE A 79 25.95 -10.81 3.89
N ALA A 80 24.64 -11.04 3.86
CA ALA A 80 23.99 -12.03 4.72
C ALA A 80 24.13 -13.48 4.20
N GLY A 81 24.81 -13.66 3.05
CA GLY A 81 25.11 -14.98 2.48
C GLY A 81 23.99 -15.56 1.62
N LEU A 82 23.08 -14.72 1.09
CA LEU A 82 22.01 -15.14 0.19
C LEU A 82 22.36 -14.88 -1.27
N ALA A 83 22.08 -15.86 -2.14
CA ALA A 83 22.05 -15.66 -3.57
C ALA A 83 20.72 -15.00 -3.96
N CYS A 84 20.76 -13.89 -4.69
CA CYS A 84 19.58 -13.08 -4.95
C CYS A 84 19.31 -12.88 -6.43
N CYS A 85 18.02 -12.80 -6.77
CA CYS A 85 17.49 -12.29 -8.02
C CYS A 85 16.99 -10.86 -7.83
N GLY A 86 17.25 -9.99 -8.81
CA GLY A 86 16.83 -8.58 -8.76
C GLY A 86 17.15 -7.89 -10.09
N TYR A 87 16.65 -6.67 -10.26
CA TYR A 87 17.00 -5.86 -11.42
C TYR A 87 18.48 -5.45 -11.39
N ARG A 88 19.11 -5.44 -12.56
CA ARG A 88 20.58 -5.31 -12.72
C ARG A 88 21.12 -3.89 -12.68
N ASP A 89 20.24 -2.89 -12.56
CA ASP A 89 20.60 -1.47 -12.60
C ASP A 89 21.57 -1.07 -11.48
N ASP A 90 22.18 0.10 -11.60
CA ASP A 90 23.04 0.72 -10.57
C ASP A 90 24.20 -0.18 -10.08
N GLY A 91 24.84 -0.94 -10.99
CA GLY A 91 25.97 -1.81 -10.68
C GLY A 91 25.60 -3.10 -9.92
N ARG A 92 24.32 -3.37 -9.69
CA ARG A 92 23.83 -4.55 -8.96
C ARG A 92 24.14 -5.87 -9.67
N SER A 93 24.37 -5.84 -11.00
CA SER A 93 24.73 -7.01 -11.78
C SER A 93 25.95 -7.77 -11.24
N LEU A 94 26.89 -7.07 -10.59
CA LEU A 94 28.09 -7.66 -9.98
C LEU A 94 27.81 -8.38 -8.65
N ILE A 95 26.67 -8.08 -8.01
CA ILE A 95 26.32 -8.56 -6.66
C ILE A 95 25.26 -9.65 -6.75
N LEU A 96 24.34 -9.53 -7.71
CA LEU A 96 23.23 -10.45 -7.89
C LEU A 96 23.70 -11.76 -8.57
N ARG A 97 23.21 -12.89 -8.06
CA ARG A 97 23.41 -14.19 -8.71
C ARG A 97 22.59 -14.30 -9.99
N TRP A 98 21.40 -13.72 -10.01
CA TRP A 98 20.47 -13.72 -11.13
C TRP A 98 20.04 -12.28 -11.45
N PRO A 99 20.90 -11.52 -12.15
CA PRO A 99 20.54 -10.16 -12.57
C PRO A 99 19.51 -10.21 -13.70
N VAL A 100 18.43 -9.43 -13.56
CA VAL A 100 17.33 -9.31 -14.54
C VAL A 100 17.37 -7.93 -15.18
N ALA A 101 17.19 -7.86 -16.50
CA ALA A 101 17.03 -6.58 -17.19
C ALA A 101 15.62 -6.05 -16.95
N LYS A 102 15.48 -4.75 -16.72
CA LYS A 102 14.16 -4.11 -16.75
C LYS A 102 13.60 -4.16 -18.17
N PRO A 103 12.28 -4.33 -18.32
CA PRO A 103 11.62 -4.15 -19.61
C PRO A 103 11.91 -2.75 -20.19
N ALA A 104 11.97 -2.64 -21.51
CA ALA A 104 12.22 -1.37 -22.19
C ALA A 104 11.08 -0.35 -21.99
N SER A 105 9.83 -0.83 -21.81
CA SER A 105 8.68 0.00 -21.52
C SER A 105 8.66 0.44 -20.07
N SER A 106 8.23 1.67 -19.82
CA SER A 106 7.94 2.15 -18.45
C SER A 106 6.73 1.41 -17.90
N LEU A 107 6.96 0.53 -16.94
CA LEU A 107 5.91 -0.23 -16.26
C LEU A 107 5.48 0.45 -14.96
N HIS A 108 4.21 0.24 -14.60
CA HIS A 108 3.76 0.51 -13.23
C HIS A 108 4.55 -0.35 -12.23
N ALA A 109 4.77 0.13 -11.00
CA ALA A 109 5.58 -0.56 -10.00
C ALA A 109 5.10 -2.00 -9.72
N VAL A 110 3.77 -2.23 -9.71
CA VAL A 110 3.19 -3.58 -9.57
C VAL A 110 3.61 -4.49 -10.71
N GLN A 111 3.50 -4.01 -11.95
CA GLN A 111 3.88 -4.79 -13.14
C GLN A 111 5.38 -5.07 -13.16
N SER A 112 6.19 -4.07 -12.79
CA SER A 112 7.64 -4.21 -12.73
C SER A 112 8.07 -5.27 -11.71
N TRP A 113 7.52 -5.22 -10.49
CA TRP A 113 7.85 -6.21 -9.47
C TRP A 113 7.31 -7.60 -9.80
N TYR A 114 6.14 -7.68 -10.40
CA TYR A 114 5.56 -8.94 -10.82
C TYR A 114 6.35 -9.58 -11.95
N HIS A 115 6.80 -8.80 -12.96
CA HIS A 115 7.71 -9.25 -14.00
C HIS A 115 9.02 -9.82 -13.41
N LEU A 116 9.62 -9.11 -12.46
CA LEU A 116 10.81 -9.60 -11.76
C LEU A 116 10.55 -10.92 -11.04
N THR A 117 9.37 -11.07 -10.43
CA THR A 117 8.96 -12.28 -9.72
C THR A 117 8.82 -13.46 -10.68
N ALA A 118 8.17 -13.26 -11.83
CA ALA A 118 8.03 -14.28 -12.87
C ALA A 118 9.39 -14.71 -13.44
N GLU A 119 10.30 -13.75 -13.68
CA GLU A 119 11.66 -14.03 -14.13
C GLU A 119 12.49 -14.80 -13.10
N ALA A 120 12.31 -14.48 -11.80
CA ALA A 120 12.96 -15.21 -10.73
C ALA A 120 12.46 -16.65 -10.66
N ALA A 121 11.15 -16.86 -10.68
CA ALA A 121 10.53 -18.19 -10.67
C ALA A 121 11.04 -19.05 -11.84
N ARG A 122 11.06 -18.50 -13.04
CA ARG A 122 11.57 -19.19 -14.23
C ARG A 122 13.04 -19.61 -14.05
N ARG A 123 13.90 -18.73 -13.52
CA ARG A 123 15.33 -19.01 -13.30
C ARG A 123 15.58 -20.03 -12.18
N TRP A 124 14.66 -20.14 -11.26
CA TRP A 124 14.73 -21.12 -10.16
C TRP A 124 14.05 -22.45 -10.49
N GLY A 125 13.48 -22.59 -11.70
CA GLY A 125 12.78 -23.81 -12.12
C GLY A 125 11.49 -24.06 -11.37
N LEU A 126 10.84 -22.99 -10.87
CA LEU A 126 9.54 -23.08 -10.20
C LEU A 126 8.40 -23.13 -11.25
N SER A 127 7.19 -23.43 -10.76
CA SER A 127 5.99 -23.42 -11.59
C SER A 127 5.82 -22.09 -12.35
N SER A 128 5.23 -22.15 -13.53
CA SER A 128 4.99 -20.97 -14.36
C SER A 128 4.10 -19.99 -13.65
N ILE A 129 4.61 -18.76 -13.45
CA ILE A 129 3.82 -17.61 -12.99
C ILE A 129 3.23 -16.92 -14.23
N PRO A 130 1.94 -16.52 -14.22
CA PRO A 130 1.34 -15.78 -15.33
C PRO A 130 2.17 -14.55 -15.69
N ALA A 131 2.26 -14.23 -16.98
CA ALA A 131 3.09 -13.11 -17.45
C ALA A 131 2.54 -11.73 -17.00
N GLN A 132 1.22 -11.63 -16.80
CA GLN A 132 0.55 -10.39 -16.42
C GLN A 132 0.20 -10.38 -14.93
N ALA A 133 0.48 -9.25 -14.27
CA ALA A 133 0.04 -9.03 -12.90
C ALA A 133 -1.49 -8.99 -12.83
N PRO A 134 -2.10 -9.56 -11.77
CA PRO A 134 -3.54 -9.44 -11.55
C PRO A 134 -3.96 -7.96 -11.43
N ALA A 135 -5.20 -7.68 -11.84
CA ALA A 135 -5.75 -6.32 -11.87
C ALA A 135 -6.01 -5.73 -10.47
N SER A 136 -5.96 -6.56 -9.43
CA SER A 136 -6.19 -6.16 -8.03
C SER A 136 -5.12 -6.70 -7.10
N LEU A 137 -4.95 -6.02 -5.97
CA LEU A 137 -3.93 -6.38 -4.97
C LEU A 137 -4.41 -7.46 -3.99
N ASN A 138 -5.71 -7.58 -3.74
CA ASN A 138 -6.38 -8.62 -2.93
C ASN A 138 -5.71 -8.90 -1.57
N LEU A 139 -5.63 -7.87 -0.72
CA LEU A 139 -5.08 -8.01 0.63
C LEU A 139 -5.89 -9.01 1.46
N GLN A 140 -5.22 -10.03 2.00
CA GLN A 140 -5.79 -10.96 2.97
C GLN A 140 -5.68 -10.37 4.38
N LEU A 141 -6.82 -10.16 5.02
CA LEU A 141 -6.89 -9.64 6.38
C LEU A 141 -6.96 -10.78 7.38
N ALA A 142 -6.17 -10.70 8.45
CA ALA A 142 -6.29 -11.62 9.57
C ALA A 142 -7.64 -11.42 10.29
N PRO A 143 -8.21 -12.47 10.93
CA PRO A 143 -9.47 -12.34 11.69
C PRO A 143 -9.44 -11.20 12.72
N ARG A 144 -8.31 -11.02 13.42
CA ARG A 144 -8.14 -9.92 14.37
C ARG A 144 -8.27 -8.54 13.74
N HIS A 145 -7.81 -8.33 12.50
CA HIS A 145 -7.93 -7.04 11.80
C HIS A 145 -9.38 -6.71 11.51
N ILE A 146 -10.16 -7.73 11.12
CA ILE A 146 -11.59 -7.59 10.86
C ILE A 146 -12.31 -7.24 12.15
N GLU A 147 -11.97 -7.92 13.24
CA GLU A 147 -12.59 -7.68 14.55
C GLU A 147 -12.23 -6.31 15.11
N GLU A 148 -10.95 -5.93 15.10
CA GLU A 148 -10.49 -4.60 15.55
C GLU A 148 -11.14 -3.48 14.73
N GLY A 149 -11.21 -3.63 13.39
CA GLY A 149 -11.87 -2.64 12.52
C GLY A 149 -13.37 -2.55 12.76
N ARG A 150 -14.06 -3.67 12.96
CA ARG A 150 -15.49 -3.70 13.30
C ARG A 150 -15.76 -3.04 14.64
N ARG A 151 -14.94 -3.33 15.65
CA ARG A 151 -15.05 -2.71 16.97
C ARG A 151 -14.88 -1.20 16.89
N ALA A 152 -13.86 -0.70 16.19
CA ALA A 152 -13.66 0.73 16.02
C ALA A 152 -14.84 1.42 15.31
N MET A 153 -15.44 0.77 14.32
CA MET A 153 -16.66 1.27 13.67
C MET A 153 -17.85 1.30 14.66
N ALA A 154 -18.06 0.24 15.43
CA ALA A 154 -19.17 0.15 16.39
C ALA A 154 -19.05 1.21 17.50
N GLU A 155 -17.85 1.39 18.06
CA GLU A 155 -17.55 2.42 19.06
C GLU A 155 -17.80 3.84 18.54
N ALA A 156 -17.62 4.07 17.23
CA ALA A 156 -17.88 5.35 16.58
C ALA A 156 -19.31 5.47 16.00
N GLY A 157 -20.18 4.49 16.19
CA GLY A 157 -21.53 4.47 15.63
C GLY A 157 -21.60 4.37 14.12
N LEU A 158 -20.56 3.84 13.48
CA LEU A 158 -20.46 3.72 12.02
C LEU A 158 -21.05 2.39 11.52
N GLN A 159 -21.77 2.47 10.43
CA GLN A 159 -22.26 1.30 9.70
C GLN A 159 -21.48 1.09 8.41
N PRO A 160 -21.09 -0.16 8.08
CA PRO A 160 -20.44 -0.46 6.81
C PRO A 160 -21.22 0.06 5.60
N GLY A 161 -20.53 0.68 4.65
CA GLY A 161 -21.14 1.27 3.45
C GLY A 161 -21.88 2.59 3.68
N LYS A 162 -21.88 3.17 4.90
CA LYS A 162 -22.63 4.38 5.24
C LYS A 162 -21.76 5.56 5.66
N PHE A 163 -20.48 5.52 5.44
CA PHE A 163 -19.56 6.60 5.76
C PHE A 163 -18.50 6.78 4.67
N ILE A 164 -18.02 8.00 4.54
CA ILE A 164 -16.89 8.37 3.69
C ILE A 164 -15.64 8.46 4.57
N LEU A 165 -14.59 7.75 4.22
CA LEU A 165 -13.29 7.83 4.90
C LEU A 165 -12.39 8.79 4.13
N ILE A 166 -11.92 9.85 4.80
CA ILE A 166 -10.94 10.77 4.22
C ILE A 166 -9.56 10.59 4.84
N ALA A 167 -8.50 10.83 4.07
CA ALA A 167 -7.14 10.91 4.56
C ALA A 167 -6.51 12.26 4.14
N PRO A 168 -6.72 13.30 4.97
CA PRO A 168 -6.36 14.67 4.62
C PRO A 168 -4.89 15.00 4.91
N THR A 169 -4.04 13.99 5.02
CA THR A 169 -2.59 14.12 5.24
C THR A 169 -1.79 13.32 4.22
N ALA A 170 -0.54 13.68 4.04
CA ALA A 170 0.46 12.88 3.33
C ALA A 170 1.84 13.23 3.87
N THR A 171 2.59 12.23 4.30
CA THR A 171 3.94 12.43 4.81
C THR A 171 4.95 12.65 3.68
N GLY A 172 5.97 13.45 3.99
CA GLY A 172 7.08 13.74 3.10
C GLY A 172 6.77 14.75 2.00
N LEU A 173 7.84 15.25 1.42
CA LEU A 173 7.79 16.15 0.28
C LEU A 173 8.13 15.39 -1.01
N HIS A 174 7.54 15.79 -2.11
CA HIS A 174 7.95 15.35 -3.45
C HIS A 174 8.58 16.53 -4.19
N HIS A 175 9.89 16.45 -4.47
CA HIS A 175 10.66 17.56 -5.04
C HIS A 175 10.44 18.90 -4.29
N GLY A 176 10.40 18.86 -2.95
CA GLY A 176 10.18 20.02 -2.10
C GLY A 176 8.73 20.50 -2.00
N LYS A 177 7.77 19.85 -2.66
CA LYS A 177 6.34 20.24 -2.65
C LYS A 177 5.54 19.35 -1.68
N ILE A 178 4.58 19.96 -1.00
CA ILE A 178 3.61 19.29 -0.11
C ILE A 178 2.62 18.51 -0.99
N LYS A 179 2.35 17.24 -0.62
CA LYS A 179 1.44 16.35 -1.33
C LYS A 179 0.02 16.34 -0.77
N VAL A 180 -0.37 17.33 -0.02
CA VAL A 180 -1.71 17.44 0.57
C VAL A 180 -2.56 18.35 -0.29
N TRP A 181 -3.69 17.84 -0.72
CA TRP A 181 -4.70 18.62 -1.43
C TRP A 181 -5.34 19.67 -0.50
N PRO A 182 -5.43 20.95 -0.90
CA PRO A 182 -5.90 22.02 -0.01
C PRO A 182 -7.42 22.03 0.21
N GLY A 183 -8.20 21.29 -0.59
CA GLY A 183 -9.66 21.33 -0.57
C GLY A 183 -10.34 20.46 0.48
N PHE A 184 -9.61 19.75 1.36
CA PHE A 184 -10.23 18.80 2.30
C PHE A 184 -11.21 19.44 3.29
N ALA A 185 -10.91 20.64 3.80
CA ALA A 185 -11.81 21.34 4.73
C ALA A 185 -13.16 21.66 4.09
N GLU A 186 -13.12 22.24 2.89
CA GLU A 186 -14.32 22.60 2.13
C GLU A 186 -15.09 21.33 1.70
N LEU A 187 -14.41 20.35 1.12
CA LEU A 187 -15.01 19.04 0.78
C LEU A 187 -15.76 18.42 1.95
N THR A 188 -15.14 18.41 3.13
CA THR A 188 -15.73 17.77 4.31
C THR A 188 -16.98 18.49 4.74
N ARG A 189 -16.97 19.84 4.74
CA ARG A 189 -18.14 20.65 5.07
C ARG A 189 -19.30 20.38 4.11
N GLU A 190 -19.04 20.39 2.79
CA GLU A 190 -20.05 20.17 1.77
C GLU A 190 -20.66 18.75 1.85
N LEU A 191 -19.83 17.73 2.01
CA LEU A 191 -20.31 16.35 2.18
C LEU A 191 -21.17 16.20 3.43
N ARG A 192 -20.81 16.85 4.56
CA ARG A 192 -21.63 16.83 5.77
C ARG A 192 -22.96 17.59 5.60
N GLN A 193 -22.97 18.71 4.90
CA GLN A 193 -24.21 19.42 4.56
C GLN A 193 -25.14 18.57 3.68
N GLN A 194 -24.60 17.70 2.85
CA GLN A 194 -25.34 16.72 2.06
C GLN A 194 -25.79 15.48 2.90
N GLY A 195 -25.53 15.46 4.22
CA GLY A 195 -25.95 14.40 5.13
C GLY A 195 -25.00 13.19 5.20
N HIS A 196 -23.80 13.27 4.60
CA HIS A 196 -22.84 12.19 4.70
C HIS A 196 -22.08 12.19 6.03
N THR A 197 -21.85 11.00 6.58
CA THR A 197 -20.91 10.81 7.69
C THR A 197 -19.51 10.77 7.13
N VAL A 198 -18.68 11.78 7.47
CA VAL A 198 -17.30 11.88 7.02
C VAL A 198 -16.36 11.62 8.19
N VAL A 199 -15.47 10.66 8.05
CA VAL A 199 -14.55 10.23 9.10
C VAL A 199 -13.10 10.26 8.62
N MET A 200 -12.16 10.38 9.57
CA MET A 200 -10.73 10.21 9.34
C MET A 200 -10.11 9.39 10.47
N CYS A 201 -9.05 8.66 10.16
CA CYS A 201 -8.32 7.82 11.11
C CYS A 201 -6.80 8.01 10.92
N PRO A 202 -6.26 9.18 11.28
CA PRO A 202 -4.84 9.47 11.11
C PRO A 202 -3.98 8.71 12.13
N PRO A 203 -2.72 8.41 11.80
CA PRO A 203 -1.76 7.96 12.80
C PRO A 203 -1.47 9.09 13.81
N PRO A 204 -0.99 8.77 15.02
CA PRO A 204 -0.77 9.78 16.07
C PRO A 204 0.11 10.96 15.62
N SER A 205 1.12 10.69 14.79
CA SER A 205 2.04 11.71 14.28
C SER A 205 1.42 12.70 13.29
N GLU A 206 0.24 12.39 12.74
CA GLU A 206 -0.44 13.19 11.72
C GLU A 206 -1.79 13.75 12.23
N ALA A 207 -2.18 13.44 13.49
CA ALA A 207 -3.52 13.73 13.99
C ALA A 207 -3.84 15.23 14.01
N ASP A 208 -2.89 16.08 14.40
CA ASP A 208 -3.09 17.52 14.46
C ASP A 208 -3.17 18.15 13.06
N ASP A 209 -2.35 17.67 12.13
CA ASP A 209 -2.43 18.09 10.72
C ASP A 209 -3.77 17.68 10.09
N ALA A 210 -4.22 16.45 10.36
CA ALA A 210 -5.49 15.96 9.87
C ALA A 210 -6.68 16.82 10.37
N ARG A 211 -6.68 17.18 11.66
CA ARG A 211 -7.72 18.05 12.24
C ARG A 211 -7.69 19.46 11.65
N ARG A 212 -6.50 20.00 11.36
CA ARG A 212 -6.40 21.32 10.69
C ARG A 212 -6.90 21.27 9.26
N ASN A 213 -6.60 20.20 8.54
CA ASN A 213 -6.95 20.05 7.12
C ASN A 213 -8.43 19.68 6.90
N ALA A 214 -9.07 19.03 7.87
CA ALA A 214 -10.48 18.62 7.80
C ALA A 214 -11.15 18.73 9.18
N PRO A 215 -11.39 19.95 9.71
CA PRO A 215 -11.87 20.15 11.07
C PRO A 215 -13.27 19.57 11.32
N ASP A 216 -14.09 19.47 10.29
CA ASP A 216 -15.47 18.97 10.39
C ASP A 216 -15.57 17.45 10.30
N ALA A 217 -14.49 16.72 10.04
CA ALA A 217 -14.51 15.27 9.99
C ALA A 217 -14.46 14.64 11.39
N LEU A 218 -15.22 13.54 11.58
CA LEU A 218 -15.09 12.74 12.79
C LEU A 218 -13.73 12.05 12.84
N CYS A 219 -12.90 12.41 13.81
CA CYS A 219 -11.57 11.83 13.99
C CYS A 219 -11.63 10.57 14.85
N LEU A 220 -11.37 9.42 14.24
CA LEU A 220 -11.33 8.14 14.95
C LEU A 220 -9.99 7.96 15.68
N PRO A 221 -9.95 7.14 16.74
CA PRO A 221 -8.70 6.70 17.34
C PRO A 221 -7.80 6.01 16.30
N PRO A 222 -6.45 6.12 16.43
CA PRO A 222 -5.53 5.53 15.49
C PRO A 222 -5.64 4.00 15.49
N LEU A 223 -5.64 3.41 14.31
CA LEU A 223 -5.66 1.97 14.09
C LEU A 223 -4.33 1.46 13.54
N LYS A 224 -4.01 0.20 13.82
CA LYS A 224 -2.95 -0.51 13.09
C LYS A 224 -3.38 -0.74 11.65
N LEU A 225 -2.42 -0.93 10.73
CA LEU A 225 -2.69 -0.97 9.30
C LEU A 225 -3.67 -2.06 8.87
N GLY A 226 -3.67 -3.23 9.52
CA GLY A 226 -4.63 -4.29 9.20
C GLY A 226 -6.06 -3.92 9.57
N ALA A 227 -6.28 -3.35 10.75
CA ALA A 227 -7.59 -2.84 11.18
C ALA A 227 -8.00 -1.61 10.35
N PHE A 228 -7.06 -0.72 10.02
CA PHE A 228 -7.31 0.40 9.11
C PHE A 228 -7.72 -0.07 7.71
N ALA A 229 -7.12 -1.14 7.18
CA ALA A 229 -7.55 -1.73 5.91
C ALA A 229 -8.98 -2.32 5.98
N THR A 230 -9.40 -2.82 7.14
CA THR A 230 -10.80 -3.21 7.37
C THR A 230 -11.73 -1.99 7.33
N LEU A 231 -11.34 -0.89 7.98
CA LEU A 231 -12.08 0.37 7.95
C LEU A 231 -12.20 0.90 6.51
N THR A 232 -11.11 0.91 5.73
CA THR A 232 -11.14 1.35 4.32
C THR A 232 -12.05 0.48 3.47
N ARG A 233 -12.03 -0.84 3.65
CA ARG A 233 -12.91 -1.79 2.94
C ARG A 233 -14.38 -1.56 3.25
N SER A 234 -14.67 -1.09 4.46
CA SER A 234 -16.04 -0.88 4.95
C SER A 234 -16.59 0.51 4.63
N ALA A 235 -15.77 1.45 4.19
CA ALA A 235 -16.24 2.76 3.76
C ALA A 235 -17.04 2.66 2.45
N SER A 236 -18.05 3.52 2.27
CA SER A 236 -18.72 3.69 0.98
C SER A 236 -17.75 4.27 -0.07
N LEU A 237 -16.86 5.15 0.37
CA LEU A 237 -15.85 5.79 -0.45
C LEU A 237 -14.64 6.18 0.42
N VAL A 238 -13.44 6.02 -0.12
CA VAL A 238 -12.20 6.55 0.46
C VAL A 238 -11.73 7.73 -0.39
N ILE A 239 -11.48 8.90 0.20
CA ILE A 239 -10.92 10.07 -0.49
C ILE A 239 -9.57 10.40 0.14
N CYS A 240 -8.50 10.32 -0.62
CA CYS A 240 -7.14 10.48 -0.09
C CYS A 240 -6.17 11.10 -1.08
N ASN A 241 -5.07 11.63 -0.58
CA ASN A 241 -3.94 12.03 -1.41
C ASN A 241 -3.22 10.81 -2.01
N ASP A 242 -2.36 11.01 -3.01
CA ASP A 242 -1.38 10.01 -3.44
C ASP A 242 -0.36 9.74 -2.32
N SER A 243 -0.68 8.77 -1.48
CA SER A 243 0.05 8.44 -0.25
C SER A 243 -0.07 6.94 0.07
N GLY A 244 0.48 6.51 1.21
CA GLY A 244 0.33 5.15 1.70
C GLY A 244 -1.13 4.68 1.82
N VAL A 245 -2.05 5.60 2.15
CA VAL A 245 -3.48 5.30 2.29
C VAL A 245 -4.10 4.88 0.96
N SER A 246 -3.75 5.52 -0.16
CA SER A 246 -4.27 5.13 -1.48
C SER A 246 -3.92 3.68 -1.84
N HIS A 247 -2.73 3.23 -1.44
CA HIS A 247 -2.30 1.85 -1.67
C HIS A 247 -2.96 0.85 -0.72
N VAL A 248 -3.24 1.24 0.53
CA VAL A 248 -4.00 0.41 1.47
C VAL A 248 -5.45 0.26 1.00
N ALA A 249 -6.08 1.34 0.56
CA ALA A 249 -7.42 1.33 0.02
C ALA A 249 -7.52 0.45 -1.25
N ALA A 250 -6.55 0.59 -2.18
CA ALA A 250 -6.44 -0.27 -3.35
C ALA A 250 -6.27 -1.76 -2.97
N ALA A 251 -5.42 -2.05 -1.97
CA ALA A 251 -5.19 -3.40 -1.50
C ALA A 251 -6.43 -4.00 -0.80
N ALA A 252 -7.21 -3.17 -0.13
CA ALA A 252 -8.48 -3.53 0.50
C ALA A 252 -9.65 -3.63 -0.51
N ASN A 253 -9.43 -3.35 -1.80
CA ASN A 253 -10.46 -3.25 -2.85
C ASN A 253 -11.57 -2.23 -2.54
N ALA A 254 -11.25 -1.16 -1.83
CA ALA A 254 -12.18 -0.08 -1.53
C ALA A 254 -12.47 0.76 -2.77
N ALA A 255 -13.69 1.29 -2.89
CA ALA A 255 -13.98 2.39 -3.80
C ALA A 255 -13.19 3.62 -3.34
N GLN A 256 -12.42 4.25 -4.23
CA GLN A 256 -11.56 5.36 -3.82
C GLN A 256 -11.41 6.45 -4.87
N LEU A 257 -11.31 7.69 -4.39
CA LEU A 257 -10.80 8.84 -5.13
C LEU A 257 -9.40 9.16 -4.62
N THR A 258 -8.40 9.11 -5.49
CA THR A 258 -7.03 9.48 -5.15
C THR A 258 -6.67 10.79 -5.84
N LEU A 259 -6.28 11.78 -5.04
CA LEU A 259 -6.07 13.15 -5.46
C LEU A 259 -4.60 13.39 -5.77
N PHE A 260 -4.33 13.79 -6.99
CA PHE A 260 -3.00 14.09 -7.52
C PHE A 260 -2.85 15.59 -7.78
N GLY A 261 -1.68 16.14 -7.46
CA GLY A 261 -1.32 17.52 -7.74
C GLY A 261 0.18 17.70 -7.87
N VAL A 262 0.96 16.70 -7.45
CA VAL A 262 2.42 16.82 -7.35
C VAL A 262 3.14 15.62 -7.97
N THR A 263 2.49 14.45 -8.01
CA THR A 263 3.05 13.17 -8.44
C THR A 263 2.40 12.67 -9.72
N ARG A 264 3.06 11.72 -10.39
CA ARG A 264 2.56 11.06 -11.61
C ARG A 264 1.94 9.72 -11.27
N ARG A 265 0.68 9.53 -11.66
CA ARG A 265 -0.09 8.32 -11.39
C ARG A 265 0.40 7.07 -12.15
N GLU A 266 1.03 7.26 -13.30
CA GLU A 266 1.35 6.18 -14.25
C GLU A 266 2.33 5.16 -13.67
N ARG A 267 3.23 5.58 -12.78
CA ARG A 267 4.25 4.71 -12.19
C ARG A 267 3.84 4.09 -10.85
N THR A 268 3.16 4.85 -10.03
CA THR A 268 2.91 4.50 -8.62
C THR A 268 1.51 4.82 -8.14
N GLY A 269 0.57 5.09 -9.01
CA GLY A 269 -0.83 5.27 -8.62
C GLY A 269 -1.42 4.02 -7.94
N PRO A 270 -2.60 4.11 -7.33
CA PRO A 270 -3.26 2.97 -6.73
C PRO A 270 -3.58 1.90 -7.79
N TRP A 271 -3.15 0.66 -7.54
CA TRP A 271 -3.40 -0.47 -8.43
C TRP A 271 -4.73 -1.13 -8.07
N SER A 272 -5.81 -0.61 -8.60
CA SER A 272 -7.18 -1.10 -8.37
C SER A 272 -8.11 -0.61 -9.47
N GLN A 273 -9.04 -1.45 -9.89
CA GLN A 273 -10.13 -1.06 -10.81
C GLN A 273 -11.18 -0.16 -10.13
N ASN A 274 -11.21 -0.14 -8.79
CA ASN A 274 -12.11 0.68 -7.98
C ASN A 274 -11.50 2.05 -7.64
N ALA A 275 -10.34 2.39 -8.21
CA ALA A 275 -9.66 3.64 -7.96
C ALA A 275 -9.86 4.63 -9.10
N ILE A 276 -10.40 5.79 -8.77
CA ILE A 276 -10.46 6.95 -9.66
C ILE A 276 -9.39 7.93 -9.23
N CYS A 277 -8.53 8.33 -10.17
CA CYS A 277 -7.47 9.32 -9.94
C CYS A 277 -7.90 10.66 -10.51
N LEU A 278 -7.96 11.69 -9.65
CA LEU A 278 -8.32 13.06 -10.03
C LEU A 278 -7.11 13.98 -9.94
N GLY A 279 -7.05 14.96 -10.84
CA GLY A 279 -5.89 15.86 -10.96
C GLY A 279 -4.69 15.23 -11.67
N SER A 280 -3.60 15.98 -11.72
CA SER A 280 -2.35 15.60 -12.38
C SER A 280 -1.16 16.35 -11.78
N GLU A 281 0.07 16.01 -12.21
CA GLU A 281 1.25 16.76 -11.79
C GLU A 281 1.12 18.24 -12.12
N GLY A 282 1.18 19.10 -11.11
CA GLY A 282 1.02 20.55 -11.21
C GLY A 282 -0.43 21.07 -11.13
N HIS A 283 -1.45 20.20 -11.15
CA HIS A 283 -2.85 20.60 -11.18
C HIS A 283 -3.70 19.76 -10.25
N TRP A 284 -4.05 20.32 -9.09
CA TRP A 284 -5.00 19.70 -8.16
C TRP A 284 -6.43 19.74 -8.72
N PRO A 285 -7.28 18.73 -8.43
CA PRO A 285 -8.70 18.80 -8.78
C PRO A 285 -9.39 19.91 -7.98
N SER A 286 -10.47 20.47 -8.54
CA SER A 286 -11.35 21.39 -7.80
C SER A 286 -12.22 20.62 -6.79
N VAL A 287 -12.75 21.33 -5.80
CA VAL A 287 -13.68 20.74 -4.82
C VAL A 287 -14.94 20.23 -5.53
N ASP A 288 -15.48 20.98 -6.48
CA ASP A 288 -16.65 20.58 -7.27
C ASP A 288 -16.42 19.29 -8.09
N GLU A 289 -15.21 19.13 -8.63
CA GLU A 289 -14.85 17.90 -9.35
C GLU A 289 -14.84 16.69 -8.41
N VAL A 290 -14.26 16.84 -7.23
CA VAL A 290 -14.22 15.78 -6.21
C VAL A 290 -15.62 15.46 -5.69
N LEU A 291 -16.45 16.48 -5.40
CA LEU A 291 -17.84 16.30 -4.95
C LEU A 291 -18.68 15.56 -6.01
N ARG A 292 -18.59 15.97 -7.26
CA ARG A 292 -19.29 15.32 -8.37
C ARG A 292 -18.91 13.86 -8.52
N GLN A 293 -17.63 13.52 -8.39
CA GLN A 293 -17.18 12.13 -8.42
C GLN A 293 -17.62 11.36 -7.17
N ALA A 294 -17.60 12.00 -6.00
CA ALA A 294 -18.05 11.37 -4.75
C ALA A 294 -19.54 11.00 -4.81
N SER A 295 -20.39 11.85 -5.38
CA SER A 295 -21.83 11.60 -5.50
C SER A 295 -22.18 10.39 -6.38
N LEU A 296 -21.30 9.99 -7.29
CA LEU A 296 -21.48 8.78 -8.11
C LEU A 296 -21.26 7.48 -7.32
N HIS A 297 -20.55 7.55 -6.20
CA HIS A 297 -20.18 6.39 -5.38
C HIS A 297 -20.87 6.34 -4.02
N THR A 298 -21.58 7.40 -3.65
CA THR A 298 -22.30 7.46 -2.38
C THR A 298 -23.81 7.48 -2.64
N PRO A 299 -24.59 6.57 -2.06
CA PRO A 299 -26.04 6.63 -2.19
C PRO A 299 -26.53 7.98 -1.63
N SER A 300 -27.36 8.68 -2.40
CA SER A 300 -28.02 9.91 -1.94
C SER A 300 -28.81 9.60 -0.66
N THR A 301 -28.45 10.24 0.44
CA THR A 301 -29.18 10.13 1.72
C THR A 301 -30.51 10.89 1.68
N ASN A 302 -30.77 11.68 0.62
CA ASN A 302 -31.99 12.45 0.41
C ASN A 302 -32.96 11.74 -0.54
N ARG A 303 -33.51 10.57 -0.15
CA ARG A 303 -34.85 10.17 -0.60
C ARG A 303 -35.69 9.90 0.65
N PHE A 304 -36.68 10.79 0.83
CA PHE A 304 -37.69 10.86 1.89
C PHE A 304 -37.29 11.74 3.10
N ALA A 305 -37.46 13.04 2.96
CA ALA A 305 -38.06 13.91 3.96
C ALA A 305 -39.46 14.26 3.47
#